data_1e6cba62dfdabe86630cb85638ec280d
#
_entry.id   1e6cba62dfdabe86630cb85638ec280d
#
_cell.length_a   1.000
_cell.length_b   1.000
_cell.length_c   1.000
_cell.angle_alpha   90.00
_cell.angle_beta   90.00
_cell.angle_gamma   90.00
#
_symmetry.space_group_name_H-M   'P 1'
#
loop_
_entity.id
_entity.type
_entity.pdbx_description
1 polymer ?
#
loop_
_entity_poly.entity_id
_entity_poly.type
_entity_poly.pdbx_seq_one_letter_code
_entity_poly.pdbx_strand_id
1 'polypeptide(L)'
;MSSIVFITSKETPPELALLSHSITTVDSASRAILELDSADLVIVDGVVDLTAARTTCQALSRGNLPIMLIVARPGLAVLSPEWGFNDFVVAGSEPAEFDARIRMLTRVSADPDVFVAGPLRVDG
;
A
#
# COMPACT_ATOMS: atom_id res chain seq x y z
N MET A 1 -2.40 9.10 -12.64
CA MET A 1 -3.38 8.77 -11.60
C MET A 1 -3.43 7.26 -11.40
N SER A 2 -3.43 6.81 -10.17
CA SER A 2 -3.43 5.37 -9.87
C SER A 2 -4.75 4.94 -9.27
N SER A 3 -5.11 3.68 -9.48
CA SER A 3 -6.27 3.07 -8.85
C SER A 3 -5.80 2.31 -7.61
N ILE A 4 -6.33 2.67 -6.47
CA ILE A 4 -5.89 2.15 -5.18
C ILE A 4 -7.07 1.49 -4.47
N VAL A 5 -6.86 0.28 -3.96
CA VAL A 5 -7.80 -0.37 -3.07
C VAL A 5 -7.28 -0.16 -1.64
N PHE A 6 -8.09 0.49 -0.81
CA PHE A 6 -7.71 0.81 0.56
C PHE A 6 -8.55 -0.03 1.53
N ILE A 7 -7.89 -0.87 2.30
CA ILE A 7 -8.55 -1.76 3.25
C ILE A 7 -8.50 -1.14 4.64
N THR A 8 -9.64 -0.73 5.15
CA THR A 8 -9.75 -0.11 6.45
C THR A 8 -11.14 -0.34 7.04
N SER A 9 -11.24 -0.35 8.35
CA SER A 9 -12.52 -0.38 9.05
C SER A 9 -13.00 1.02 9.40
N LYS A 10 -12.27 2.04 8.98
CA LYS A 10 -12.56 3.44 9.27
C LYS A 10 -12.65 4.25 8.00
N GLU A 11 -12.81 5.55 8.14
CA GLU A 11 -12.83 6.45 7.00
C GLU A 11 -11.43 6.63 6.42
N THR A 12 -11.38 7.01 5.14
CA THR A 12 -10.12 7.32 4.48
C THR A 12 -9.44 8.48 5.20
N PRO A 13 -8.15 8.33 5.57
CA PRO A 13 -7.43 9.43 6.22
C PRO A 13 -7.36 10.66 5.34
N PRO A 14 -7.35 11.86 5.93
CA PRO A 14 -7.23 13.10 5.16
C PRO A 14 -6.00 13.11 4.25
N GLU A 15 -4.92 12.49 4.68
CA GLU A 15 -3.67 12.43 3.91
C GLU A 15 -3.89 11.79 2.55
N LEU A 16 -4.72 10.75 2.50
CA LEU A 16 -5.03 10.07 1.24
C LEU A 16 -6.13 10.79 0.46
N ALA A 17 -7.08 11.39 1.16
CA ALA A 17 -8.19 12.08 0.51
C ALA A 17 -7.72 13.29 -0.29
N LEU A 18 -6.58 13.85 0.06
CA LEU A 18 -6.04 15.01 -0.65
C LEU A 18 -5.26 14.65 -1.91
N LEU A 19 -5.02 13.37 -2.14
CA LEU A 19 -4.24 12.92 -3.30
C LEU A 19 -5.12 12.77 -4.54
N SER A 20 -4.49 12.83 -5.72
CA SER A 20 -5.22 12.75 -6.99
C SER A 20 -5.37 11.32 -7.48
N HIS A 21 -5.44 10.35 -6.58
CA HIS A 21 -5.60 8.96 -6.95
C HIS A 21 -7.03 8.51 -6.79
N SER A 22 -7.43 7.51 -7.55
CA SER A 22 -8.76 6.90 -7.42
C SER A 22 -8.69 5.85 -6.31
N ILE A 23 -9.41 6.09 -5.21
CA ILE A 23 -9.35 5.21 -4.04
C ILE A 23 -10.70 4.53 -3.83
N THR A 24 -10.68 3.20 -3.83
CA THR A 24 -11.83 2.37 -3.49
C THR A 24 -11.59 1.80 -2.10
N THR A 25 -12.44 2.18 -1.16
CA THR A 25 -12.30 1.74 0.24
C THR A 25 -13.15 0.51 0.50
N VAL A 26 -12.54 -0.50 1.08
CA VAL A 26 -13.23 -1.74 1.47
C VAL A 26 -12.87 -2.09 2.91
N ASP A 27 -13.67 -2.94 3.53
CA ASP A 27 -13.51 -3.24 4.95
C ASP A 27 -12.84 -4.60 5.23
N SER A 28 -12.48 -5.35 4.20
CA SER A 28 -11.88 -6.66 4.40
C SER A 28 -11.06 -7.10 3.20
N ALA A 29 -10.17 -8.06 3.42
CA ALA A 29 -9.39 -8.65 2.34
C ALA A 29 -10.28 -9.36 1.33
N SER A 30 -11.35 -9.99 1.81
CA SER A 30 -12.29 -10.69 0.92
C SER A 30 -12.94 -9.74 -0.09
N ARG A 31 -13.29 -8.55 0.35
CA ARG A 31 -13.87 -7.56 -0.53
C ARG A 31 -12.81 -6.95 -1.45
N ALA A 32 -11.60 -6.78 -0.94
CA ALA A 32 -10.50 -6.25 -1.74
C ALA A 32 -10.23 -7.13 -2.96
N ILE A 33 -10.29 -8.44 -2.79
CA ILE A 33 -10.02 -9.37 -3.88
C ILE A 33 -10.93 -9.13 -5.08
N LEU A 34 -12.16 -8.69 -4.84
CA LEU A 34 -13.10 -8.41 -5.92
C LEU A 34 -12.70 -7.18 -6.74
N GLU A 35 -11.86 -6.32 -6.20
CA GLU A 35 -11.46 -5.07 -6.83
C GLU A 35 -10.03 -5.09 -7.39
N LEU A 36 -9.29 -6.18 -7.18
CA LEU A 36 -7.86 -6.18 -7.50
C LEU A 36 -7.55 -6.10 -8.99
N ASP A 37 -8.43 -6.59 -9.83
CA ASP A 37 -8.16 -6.60 -11.28
C ASP A 37 -7.98 -5.21 -11.85
N SER A 38 -8.62 -4.22 -11.27
CA SER A 38 -8.53 -2.84 -11.76
C SER A 38 -7.65 -1.96 -10.91
N ALA A 39 -6.93 -2.53 -9.94
CA ALA A 39 -6.12 -1.76 -9.02
C ALA A 39 -4.65 -1.79 -9.39
N ASP A 40 -3.95 -0.73 -9.03
CA ASP A 40 -2.49 -0.63 -9.20
C ASP A 40 -1.76 -0.85 -7.89
N LEU A 41 -2.44 -0.69 -6.77
CA LEU A 41 -1.84 -0.75 -5.45
C LEU A 41 -2.90 -1.09 -4.40
N VAL A 42 -2.50 -1.83 -3.38
CA VAL A 42 -3.35 -2.07 -2.22
C VAL A 42 -2.72 -1.38 -1.02
N ILE A 43 -3.53 -0.62 -0.27
CA ILE A 43 -3.09 -0.02 0.97
C ILE A 43 -3.86 -0.69 2.11
N VAL A 44 -3.15 -1.14 3.12
CA VAL A 44 -3.74 -1.81 4.28
C VAL A 44 -3.58 -0.90 5.50
N ASP A 45 -4.69 -0.62 6.18
CA ASP A 45 -4.68 0.19 7.38
C ASP A 45 -4.36 -0.68 8.59
N GLY A 46 -3.18 -0.49 9.17
CA GLY A 46 -2.74 -1.23 10.34
C GLY A 46 -2.75 -0.41 11.63
N VAL A 47 -3.39 0.76 11.62
CA VAL A 47 -3.35 1.64 12.78
C VAL A 47 -4.18 1.11 13.95
N VAL A 48 -5.37 0.59 13.66
CA VAL A 48 -6.32 0.16 14.71
C VAL A 48 -6.05 -1.27 15.15
N ASP A 49 -5.82 -2.16 14.19
CA ASP A 49 -5.64 -3.58 14.48
C ASP A 49 -4.50 -4.11 13.65
N LEU A 50 -3.32 -4.10 14.23
CA LEU A 50 -2.11 -4.49 13.53
C LEU A 50 -2.08 -5.99 13.23
N THR A 51 -2.67 -6.80 14.11
CA THR A 51 -2.74 -8.25 13.88
C THR A 51 -3.60 -8.58 12.67
N ALA A 52 -4.74 -7.91 12.53
CA ALA A 52 -5.60 -8.08 11.37
C ALA A 52 -4.89 -7.61 10.10
N ALA A 53 -4.14 -6.52 10.20
CA ALA A 53 -3.38 -5.99 9.07
C ALA A 53 -2.32 -6.99 8.61
N ARG A 54 -1.64 -7.63 9.54
CA ARG A 54 -0.66 -8.66 9.21
C ARG A 54 -1.29 -9.80 8.42
N THR A 55 -2.42 -10.30 8.91
CA THR A 55 -3.13 -11.38 8.24
C THR A 55 -3.56 -10.96 6.84
N THR A 56 -4.06 -9.74 6.71
CA THR A 56 -4.48 -9.21 5.41
C THR A 56 -3.30 -9.10 4.45
N CYS A 57 -2.18 -8.56 4.90
CA CYS A 57 -0.99 -8.46 4.06
C CYS A 57 -0.52 -9.83 3.60
N GLN A 58 -0.49 -10.79 4.49
CA GLN A 58 -0.06 -12.15 4.14
C GLN A 58 -0.98 -12.79 3.12
N ALA A 59 -2.28 -12.58 3.25
CA ALA A 59 -3.24 -13.11 2.29
C ALA A 59 -3.06 -12.48 0.92
N LEU A 60 -2.83 -11.16 0.86
CA LEU A 60 -2.70 -10.45 -0.40
C LEU A 60 -1.33 -10.60 -1.04
N SER A 61 -0.32 -10.97 -0.28
CA SER A 61 1.05 -11.08 -0.79
C SER A 61 1.20 -12.17 -1.84
N ARG A 62 0.22 -13.03 -1.96
CA ARG A 62 0.23 -14.09 -2.99
C ARG A 62 -0.09 -13.55 -4.38
N GLY A 63 -0.65 -12.35 -4.45
CA GLY A 63 -0.94 -11.71 -5.72
C GLY A 63 0.24 -10.92 -6.24
N ASN A 64 0.02 -10.18 -7.33
CA ASN A 64 1.06 -9.43 -8.00
C ASN A 64 1.09 -7.95 -7.67
N LEU A 65 0.09 -7.47 -6.93
CA LEU A 65 0.00 -6.05 -6.63
C LEU A 65 0.91 -5.68 -5.47
N PRO A 66 1.54 -4.51 -5.53
CA PRO A 66 2.30 -4.02 -4.39
C PRO A 66 1.36 -3.68 -3.24
N ILE A 67 1.84 -3.83 -2.02
CA ILE A 67 1.08 -3.60 -0.80
C ILE A 67 1.81 -2.55 0.02
N MET A 68 1.10 -1.50 0.42
CA MET A 68 1.62 -0.50 1.34
C MET A 68 0.85 -0.58 2.64
N LEU A 69 1.57 -0.61 3.75
CA LEU A 69 0.97 -0.72 5.08
C LEU A 69 1.03 0.62 5.79
N ILE A 70 -0.09 1.05 6.37
CA ILE A 70 -0.12 2.23 7.23
C ILE A 70 -0.04 1.75 8.67
N VAL A 71 0.91 2.26 9.42
CA VAL A 71 1.12 1.85 10.82
C VAL A 71 1.19 3.05 11.72
N ALA A 72 0.79 2.86 12.98
CA ALA A 72 1.09 3.84 14.03
C ALA A 72 2.55 3.67 14.42
N ARG A 73 3.16 4.75 14.91
CA ARG A 73 4.56 4.74 15.25
C ARG A 73 4.99 3.58 16.16
N PRO A 74 4.25 3.24 17.21
CA PRO A 74 4.64 2.09 18.06
C PRO A 74 4.62 0.76 17.32
N GLY A 75 3.81 0.65 16.26
CA GLY A 75 3.71 -0.58 15.49
C GLY A 75 4.96 -0.92 14.70
N LEU A 76 5.85 0.06 14.51
CA LEU A 76 7.09 -0.18 13.75
C LEU A 76 7.93 -1.29 14.35
N ALA A 77 7.85 -1.47 15.65
CA ALA A 77 8.70 -2.43 16.36
C ALA A 77 8.41 -3.89 16.00
N VAL A 78 7.21 -4.18 15.48
CA VAL A 78 6.81 -5.56 15.19
C VAL A 78 6.72 -5.87 13.70
N LEU A 79 7.05 -4.92 12.84
CA LEU A 79 7.00 -5.17 11.41
C LEU A 79 8.08 -6.17 11.00
N SER A 80 7.76 -7.00 10.01
CA SER A 80 8.66 -8.05 9.54
C SER A 80 8.44 -8.29 8.05
N PRO A 81 9.49 -8.65 7.32
CA PRO A 81 9.34 -9.00 5.89
C PRO A 81 8.35 -10.13 5.63
N GLU A 82 8.12 -10.99 6.62
CA GLU A 82 7.18 -12.10 6.50
C GLU A 82 5.75 -11.66 6.26
N TRP A 83 5.43 -10.41 6.58
CA TRP A 83 4.07 -9.90 6.38
C TRP A 83 3.73 -9.74 4.90
N GLY A 84 4.73 -9.55 4.06
CA GLY A 84 4.52 -9.52 2.62
C GLY A 84 4.19 -8.17 2.03
N PHE A 85 4.22 -7.09 2.83
CA PHE A 85 4.03 -5.76 2.27
C PHE A 85 5.33 -5.28 1.59
N ASN A 86 5.18 -4.36 0.64
CA ASN A 86 6.30 -3.84 -0.13
C ASN A 86 6.88 -2.55 0.46
N ASP A 87 6.05 -1.79 1.17
CA ASP A 87 6.48 -0.54 1.79
C ASP A 87 5.51 -0.22 2.92
N PHE A 88 5.88 0.71 3.76
CA PHE A 88 5.00 1.17 4.83
C PHE A 88 5.12 2.68 4.99
N VAL A 89 4.13 3.26 5.66
CA VAL A 89 4.13 4.69 5.99
C VAL A 89 3.53 4.86 7.37
N VAL A 90 4.05 5.80 8.13
CA VAL A 90 3.55 6.05 9.48
C VAL A 90 2.32 6.95 9.41
N ALA A 91 1.27 6.58 10.13
CA ALA A 91 0.06 7.39 10.19
C ALA A 91 0.39 8.79 10.67
N GLY A 92 -0.19 9.79 10.05
CA GLY A 92 0.09 11.19 10.37
C GLY A 92 1.21 11.79 9.52
N SER A 93 1.85 11.00 8.67
CA SER A 93 2.83 11.54 7.72
C SER A 93 2.14 12.49 6.75
N GLU A 94 2.91 13.40 6.17
CA GLU A 94 2.35 14.40 5.27
C GLU A 94 1.83 13.76 3.99
N PRO A 95 0.81 14.36 3.33
CA PRO A 95 0.29 13.83 2.06
C PRO A 95 1.38 13.64 1.02
N ALA A 96 2.39 14.51 0.99
CA ALA A 96 3.49 14.39 0.04
C ALA A 96 4.26 13.08 0.22
N GLU A 97 4.42 12.61 1.43
CA GLU A 97 5.11 11.35 1.67
C GLU A 97 4.27 10.17 1.21
N PHE A 98 2.96 10.18 1.51
CA PHE A 98 2.06 9.16 0.99
C PHE A 98 2.11 9.10 -0.53
N ASP A 99 2.02 10.25 -1.17
CA ASP A 99 2.01 10.32 -2.63
C ASP A 99 3.32 9.81 -3.23
N ALA A 100 4.45 10.18 -2.63
CA ALA A 100 5.75 9.73 -3.12
C ALA A 100 5.87 8.21 -3.08
N ARG A 101 5.45 7.60 -1.97
CA ARG A 101 5.52 6.15 -1.84
C ARG A 101 4.56 5.45 -2.80
N ILE A 102 3.36 6.00 -2.97
CA ILE A 102 2.39 5.46 -3.92
C ILE A 102 2.96 5.50 -5.33
N ARG A 103 3.53 6.63 -5.74
CA ARG A 103 4.09 6.77 -7.08
C ARG A 103 5.24 5.80 -7.32
N MET A 104 6.09 5.59 -6.32
CA MET A 104 7.20 4.67 -6.47
C MET A 104 6.71 3.23 -6.63
N LEU A 105 5.73 2.83 -5.85
CA LEU A 105 5.20 1.47 -5.92
C LEU A 105 4.43 1.21 -7.20
N THR A 106 3.59 2.15 -7.62
CA THR A 106 2.78 1.96 -8.82
C THR A 106 3.62 2.07 -10.09
N ARG A 107 4.66 2.88 -10.07
CA ARG A 107 5.54 3.01 -11.22
C ARG A 107 6.23 1.69 -11.52
N VAL A 108 6.71 1.01 -10.49
CA VAL A 108 7.38 -0.27 -10.68
C VAL A 108 6.42 -1.30 -11.28
N SER A 109 5.17 -1.31 -10.82
CA SER A 109 4.16 -2.22 -11.34
C SER A 109 3.73 -1.87 -12.75
N ALA A 110 3.62 -0.58 -13.05
CA ALA A 110 3.05 -0.12 -14.31
C ALA A 110 4.04 -0.14 -15.46
N ASP A 111 5.33 -0.04 -15.18
CA ASP A 111 6.33 0.08 -16.24
C ASP A 111 7.61 -0.69 -15.89
N PRO A 112 7.60 -1.99 -16.10
CA PRO A 112 8.78 -2.80 -15.84
C PRO A 112 9.97 -2.46 -16.75
N ASP A 113 9.72 -1.89 -17.92
CA ASP A 113 10.81 -1.52 -18.81
C ASP A 113 11.68 -0.41 -18.24
N VAL A 114 11.07 0.53 -17.56
CA VAL A 114 11.82 1.60 -16.88
C VAL A 114 12.74 0.99 -15.83
N PHE A 115 12.21 0.04 -15.07
CA PHE A 115 12.97 -0.61 -14.04
C PHE A 115 14.15 -1.39 -14.61
N VAL A 116 13.92 -2.11 -15.69
CA VAL A 116 14.95 -2.91 -16.33
C VAL A 116 16.03 -2.02 -16.93
N ALA A 117 15.62 -0.93 -17.55
CA ALA A 117 16.56 -0.01 -18.19
C ALA A 117 17.37 0.80 -17.19
N GLY A 118 16.90 0.92 -15.97
CA GLY A 118 17.52 1.77 -14.99
C GLY A 118 18.39 1.04 -14.00
N PRO A 119 19.33 0.40 -14.44
CA PRO A 119 20.18 -0.35 -13.55
C PRO A 119 21.05 0.55 -12.69
N LEU A 120 20.44 1.18 -12.68
CA LEU A 120 20.59 1.72 -12.08
C LEU A 120 20.76 1.63 -11.15
N ARG A 121 20.60 1.65 -11.20
CA ARG A 121 20.68 1.65 -10.52
C ARG A 121 20.96 1.49 -9.74
N VAL A 122 21.15 1.65 -9.71
CA VAL A 122 21.30 1.53 -9.03
C VAL A 122 21.50 1.48 -8.41
N ASP A 123 21.39 1.57 -8.42
CA ASP A 123 21.46 1.53 -7.75
C ASP A 123 21.52 1.26 -7.28
N GLY A 124 21.36 1.21 -7.44
CA GLY A 124 21.40 0.99 -6.97
C GLY A 124 21.48 0.83 -6.80
#